data_2be2f6a5033e60047fc066ef20916a8b
#
_entry.id   2be2f6a5033e60047fc066ef20916a8b
#
_cell.length_a   1.000
_cell.length_b   1.000
_cell.length_c   1.000
_cell.angle_alpha   90.00
_cell.angle_beta   90.00
_cell.angle_gamma   90.00
#
_symmetry.space_group_name_H-M   'P 1'
#
loop_
_entity.id
_entity.type
_entity.pdbx_description
1 polymer ?
#
loop_
_entity_poly.entity_id
_entity_poly.type
_entity_poly.pdbx_seq_one_letter_code
_entity_poly.pdbx_strand_id
1 'polypeptide(L)' 'MTYKLELLMEINEDDWQYRTAYIDVSKIYGFTEAPYINDQPDAVNVFIYGGMMTILQQDHILKYLNNRFQKPIKNE' A
#
# COMPACT_ATOMS: atom_id res chain seq x y z
N MET A 1 8.33 10.10 8.36
CA MET A 1 7.01 9.87 8.96
C MET A 1 6.67 8.40 8.89
N THR A 2 6.30 7.83 10.03
CA THR A 2 6.07 6.39 10.13
C THR A 2 4.60 6.13 10.40
N TYR A 3 4.01 5.27 9.59
CA TYR A 3 2.63 4.85 9.77
C TYR A 3 2.59 3.39 10.18
N LYS A 4 1.65 3.09 11.05
CA LYS A 4 1.31 1.71 11.39
C LYS A 4 0.28 1.24 10.37
N LEU A 5 0.58 0.14 9.72
CA LEU A 5 -0.32 -0.39 8.69
C LEU A 5 -0.24 -1.91 8.67
N GLU A 6 -1.09 -2.53 7.86
CA GLU A 6 -1.11 -3.98 7.73
C GLU A 6 -0.48 -4.36 6.40
N LEU A 7 0.60 -5.10 6.47
CA LEU A 7 1.37 -5.51 5.30
C LEU A 7 1.05 -6.95 4.97
N LEU A 8 0.74 -7.22 3.72
CA LEU A 8 0.46 -8.59 3.26
C LEU A 8 1.77 -9.32 3.08
N MET A 9 1.94 -10.40 3.81
CA MET A 9 3.18 -11.17 3.80
C MET A 9 2.90 -12.63 3.60
N GLU A 10 3.77 -13.29 2.86
CA GLU A 10 3.71 -14.74 2.72
C GLU A 10 4.39 -15.37 3.94
N ILE A 11 3.60 -16.04 4.75
CA ILE A 11 4.09 -16.66 5.98
C ILE A 11 4.63 -18.05 5.70
N ASN A 12 3.88 -18.80 4.90
CA ASN A 12 4.27 -20.11 4.40
C ASN A 12 3.91 -20.15 2.93
N GLU A 13 4.30 -21.19 2.25
CA GLU A 13 3.98 -21.34 0.85
C GLU A 13 2.49 -21.17 0.63
N ASP A 14 2.11 -20.17 -0.17
CA ASP A 14 0.72 -19.84 -0.51
C ASP A 14 -0.15 -19.48 0.70
N ASP A 15 0.47 -19.18 1.85
CA ASP A 15 -0.25 -18.74 3.04
C ASP A 15 0.05 -17.27 3.28
N TRP A 16 -0.80 -16.40 2.79
CA TRP A 16 -0.63 -14.95 2.86
C TRP A 16 -1.47 -14.39 4.00
N GLN A 17 -0.85 -13.57 4.83
CA GLN A 17 -1.52 -12.96 5.97
C GLN A 17 -1.11 -11.51 6.10
N TYR A 18 -2.03 -10.69 6.62
CA TYR A 18 -1.69 -9.32 6.98
C TYR A 18 -0.99 -9.32 8.32
N ARG A 19 0.10 -8.59 8.40
CA ARG A 19 0.87 -8.41 9.63
C ARG A 19 1.10 -6.94 9.85
N THR A 20 1.03 -6.53 11.11
CA THR A 20 1.27 -5.14 11.47
C THR A 20 2.70 -4.75 11.13
N ALA A 21 2.85 -3.63 10.46
CA ALA A 21 4.15 -3.10 10.09
C ALA A 21 4.19 -1.60 10.35
N TYR A 22 5.38 -1.09 10.55
CA TYR A 22 5.62 0.34 10.75
C TYR A 22 6.50 0.80 9.60
N ILE A 23 5.94 1.61 8.72
CA ILE A 23 6.58 1.95 7.44
C ILE A 23 6.80 3.45 7.38
N ASP A 24 7.98 3.85 6.93
CA ASP A 24 8.25 5.25 6.61
C ASP A 24 7.59 5.55 5.27
N VAL A 25 6.40 6.14 5.33
CA VAL A 25 5.60 6.36 4.13
C VAL A 25 6.21 7.39 3.19
N SER A 26 7.19 8.16 3.65
CA SER A 26 7.88 9.10 2.76
C SER A 26 8.72 8.38 1.71
N LYS A 27 8.98 7.09 1.92
CA LYS A 27 9.74 6.27 0.96
C LYS A 27 8.87 5.64 -0.12
N ILE A 28 7.58 5.90 -0.10
CA ILE A 28 6.68 5.39 -1.12
C ILE A 28 6.74 6.31 -2.33
N TYR A 29 6.96 5.73 -3.50
CA TYR A 29 7.06 6.50 -4.75
C TYR A 29 5.74 6.59 -5.50
N GLY A 30 4.80 5.72 -5.21
CA GLY A 30 3.52 5.71 -5.88
C GLY A 30 2.69 4.55 -5.39
N PHE A 31 1.48 4.44 -5.91
CA PHE A 31 0.62 3.32 -5.52
C PHE A 31 -0.38 3.01 -6.62
N THR A 32 -0.93 1.81 -6.56
CA THR A 32 -2.02 1.42 -7.43
C THR A 32 -2.89 0.42 -6.69
N GLU A 33 -4.16 0.41 -7.01
CA GLU A 33 -5.07 -0.57 -6.43
C GLU A 33 -4.67 -1.96 -6.91
N ALA A 34 -4.56 -2.87 -5.96
CA ALA A 34 -4.29 -4.26 -6.28
C ALA A 34 -5.61 -4.91 -6.65
N PRO A 35 -5.76 -5.44 -7.86
CA PRO A 35 -7.03 -6.02 -8.23
C PRO A 35 -7.41 -7.19 -7.34
N TYR A 36 -6.53 -8.13 -7.17
CA TYR A 36 -6.76 -9.26 -6.27
C TYR A 36 -5.45 -9.99 -6.14
N ILE A 37 -4.93 -10.03 -4.94
CA ILE A 37 -3.73 -10.80 -4.66
C ILE A 37 -4.11 -11.79 -3.58
N ASN A 38 -4.08 -13.08 -3.91
CA ASN A 38 -4.42 -14.15 -2.98
C ASN A 38 -5.76 -13.89 -2.28
N ASP A 39 -6.77 -13.51 -3.06
CA ASP A 39 -8.13 -13.27 -2.57
C ASP A 39 -8.21 -12.14 -1.55
N GLN A 40 -7.33 -11.15 -1.69
CA GLN A 40 -7.34 -9.97 -0.83
C GLN A 40 -7.83 -8.77 -1.62
N PRO A 41 -9.16 -8.59 -1.74
CA PRO A 41 -9.69 -7.54 -2.60
C PRO A 41 -9.47 -6.12 -2.05
N ASP A 42 -9.22 -6.01 -0.75
CA ASP A 42 -9.08 -4.71 -0.11
C ASP A 42 -7.61 -4.34 0.08
N ALA A 43 -6.82 -4.54 -0.96
CA ALA A 43 -5.40 -4.26 -0.89
C ALA A 43 -5.01 -3.18 -1.88
N VAL A 44 -3.93 -2.48 -1.58
CA VAL A 44 -3.28 -1.58 -2.53
C VAL A 44 -1.82 -1.94 -2.61
N ASN A 45 -1.24 -1.75 -3.79
CA ASN A 45 0.18 -1.92 -3.98
C ASN A 45 0.85 -0.56 -3.87
N VAL A 46 1.91 -0.48 -3.09
CA VAL A 46 2.71 0.73 -2.99
C VAL A 46 4.10 0.43 -3.52
N PHE A 47 4.64 1.39 -4.28
CA PHE A 47 5.94 1.21 -4.91
C PHE A 47 7.00 1.87 -4.05
N ILE A 48 8.03 1.10 -3.74
CA ILE A 48 9.17 1.56 -2.95
C ILE A 48 10.44 1.34 -3.75
N TYR A 49 11.54 1.89 -3.28
CA TYR A 49 12.81 1.68 -3.95
C TYR A 49 13.13 0.19 -3.96
N GLY A 50 13.30 -0.33 -5.15
CA GLY A 50 13.66 -1.73 -5.33
C GLY A 50 12.51 -2.70 -5.33
N GLY A 51 11.25 -2.23 -5.26
CA GLY A 51 10.17 -3.18 -5.27
C GLY A 51 8.80 -2.62 -4.99
N MET A 52 7.96 -3.46 -4.47
CA MET A 52 6.57 -3.17 -4.26
C MET A 52 6.10 -3.90 -2.99
N MET A 53 5.21 -3.26 -2.25
CA MET A 53 4.55 -3.89 -1.11
C MET A 53 3.05 -3.87 -1.34
N THR A 54 2.36 -4.86 -0.77
CA THR A 54 0.91 -4.90 -0.78
C THR A 54 0.43 -4.66 0.64
N ILE A 55 -0.41 -3.66 0.82
CA ILE A 55 -0.89 -3.28 2.16
C ILE A 55 -2.40 -3.28 2.18
N LEU A 56 -2.95 -3.42 3.38
CA LEU A 56 -4.40 -3.36 3.56
C LEU A 56 -4.88 -1.94 3.32
N GLN A 57 -5.97 -1.83 2.58
CA GLN A 57 -6.59 -0.55 2.25
C GLN A 57 -7.31 -0.03 3.50
N GLN A 58 -6.70 0.94 4.16
CA GLN A 58 -7.27 1.57 5.34
C GLN A 58 -7.42 3.06 5.09
N ASP A 59 -8.44 3.66 5.72
CA ASP A 59 -8.80 5.05 5.42
C ASP A 59 -7.62 6.00 5.61
N HIS A 60 -6.89 5.86 6.71
CA HIS A 60 -5.80 6.81 6.99
C HIS A 60 -4.67 6.70 5.97
N ILE A 61 -4.38 5.50 5.50
CA ILE A 61 -3.30 5.35 4.53
C ILE A 61 -3.76 5.79 3.14
N LEU A 62 -5.00 5.50 2.79
CA LEU A 62 -5.55 5.95 1.52
C LEU A 62 -5.59 7.47 1.45
N LYS A 63 -5.99 8.11 2.54
CA LYS A 63 -6.02 9.56 2.58
C LYS A 63 -4.63 10.15 2.36
N TYR A 64 -3.63 9.56 3.00
CA TYR A 64 -2.26 10.01 2.81
C TYR A 64 -1.81 9.84 1.36
N LEU A 65 -2.06 8.67 0.78
CA LEU A 65 -1.62 8.38 -0.58
C LEU A 65 -2.32 9.27 -1.59
N ASN A 66 -3.62 9.48 -1.43
CA ASN A 66 -4.37 10.34 -2.33
C ASN A 66 -3.90 11.79 -2.23
N ASN A 67 -3.65 12.27 -1.02
CA ASN A 67 -3.16 13.63 -0.86
C ASN A 67 -1.79 13.82 -1.49
N ARG A 68 -0.97 12.79 -1.45
CA ARG A 68 0.39 12.90 -1.95
C ARG A 68 0.48 12.73 -3.46
N PHE A 69 -0.31 11.82 -4.04
CA PHE A 69 -0.12 11.41 -5.43
C PHE A 69 -1.25 11.77 -6.37
N GLN A 70 -2.47 11.89 -5.89
CA GLN A 70 -3.62 12.15 -6.77
C GLN A 70 -4.00 13.61 -6.78
N LYS A 71 -3.02 14.45 -7.06
CA LYS A 71 -3.28 15.87 -7.17
C LYS A 71 -3.97 16.16 -8.49
N PRO A 72 -4.87 17.15 -8.48
CA PRO A 72 -5.54 17.52 -9.72
C PRO A 72 -4.54 17.94 -10.79
N ILE A 73 -4.83 17.60 -12.01
CA ILE A 73 -4.05 18.05 -13.15
C ILE A 73 -4.69 19.33 -13.66
N LYS A 74 -3.95 20.41 -13.59
CA LYS A 74 -4.51 21.74 -13.82
C LYS A 74 -4.74 22.09 -15.27
N ASN A 75 -4.03 21.48 -16.14
CA ASN A 75 -4.02 21.87 -17.53
C ASN A 75 -4.98 21.05 -18.38
N GLU A 76 -5.83 20.37 -17.75
CA GLU A 76 -6.80 19.58 -18.49
C GLU A 76 -8.02 20.32 -18.81
#